data_e5c487b2466a6f42be3a35fc0c91e42b
#
_entry.id   e5c487b2466a6f42be3a35fc0c91e42b
#
_cell.length_a   1.000
_cell.length_b   1.000
_cell.length_c   1.000
_cell.angle_alpha   90.00
_cell.angle_beta   90.00
_cell.angle_gamma   90.00
#
_symmetry.space_group_name_H-M   'P 1'
#
loop_
_entity.id
_entity.type
_entity.pdbx_description
1 polymer ?
#
loop_
_entity_poly.entity_id
_entity_poly.type
_entity_poly.pdbx_seq_one_letter_code
_entity_poly.pdbx_strand_id
1 'polypeptide(L)'
;MKIKFLWLLKSILILSLAGAPAFFANVHLLNAASSIEELKSKIDEKNKQKTEIEKEIAEYEQKAIEAGKSAKTLQGAINTLNLAKKKIETDIRATENRIGITNLSIEKLEIETKNTQNKINTDTKAISSAFRKINLAESSSLIEILLTYDNVSVLWDEVETLLRFQIGLKKNIDELKVLKSELRATKAEKEKNKKELLVIKSELKDQNELIEYNKNEKNQLLAATKNSESNYKKILAGKRALSEAFEKELLEFESQLKIAIDPKSIPSAGSGILKWPLDKILVTQYFGKTDFAMKTNAYNGKGHNGVDFQAAPGTRVKAALDGAVIGTGDTDKVCKGASFGKWVLVRHSNGLSTLYAHLSLIRVAEGQMVKTGDIIGYSGNTGYSTGPHLHFTVYATQGVQIMDRQSAVCGGIYHMPIADLRAYLNPMLYL
;
A
#
# COMPACT_ATOMS: atom_id res chain seq x y z
N MET A 1 -34.91 -19.09 -70.35
CA MET A 1 -34.68 -17.66 -69.97
C MET A 1 -34.63 -17.37 -68.44
N LYS A 2 -34.81 -18.37 -67.57
CA LYS A 2 -34.77 -18.26 -66.15
C LYS A 2 -33.41 -18.57 -65.50
N ILE A 3 -32.51 -19.25 -66.15
CA ILE A 3 -31.23 -19.77 -65.66
C ILE A 3 -30.12 -18.69 -65.69
N LYS A 4 -30.17 -17.75 -66.62
CA LYS A 4 -29.16 -16.63 -66.67
C LYS A 4 -29.34 -15.54 -65.63
N PHE A 5 -30.48 -15.40 -64.99
CA PHE A 5 -30.76 -14.41 -64.01
C PHE A 5 -30.20 -14.79 -62.61
N LEU A 6 -30.08 -16.07 -62.31
CA LEU A 6 -29.52 -16.56 -61.03
C LEU A 6 -28.00 -16.47 -61.00
N TRP A 7 -27.33 -16.53 -62.16
CA TRP A 7 -25.86 -16.42 -62.24
C TRP A 7 -25.35 -14.98 -62.02
N LEU A 8 -26.11 -13.99 -62.48
CA LEU A 8 -25.77 -12.56 -62.24
C LEU A 8 -25.91 -12.16 -60.76
N LEU A 9 -26.80 -12.77 -60.02
CA LEU A 9 -26.98 -12.53 -58.61
C LEU A 9 -25.87 -13.17 -57.74
N LYS A 10 -25.32 -14.31 -58.16
CA LYS A 10 -24.19 -14.95 -57.46
C LYS A 10 -22.86 -14.21 -57.68
N SER A 11 -22.62 -13.63 -58.85
CA SER A 11 -21.38 -12.87 -59.15
C SER A 11 -21.36 -11.51 -58.51
N ILE A 12 -22.48 -10.86 -58.26
CA ILE A 12 -22.59 -9.57 -57.58
C ILE A 12 -22.38 -9.71 -56.06
N LEU A 13 -22.66 -10.90 -55.49
CA LEU A 13 -22.53 -11.12 -54.04
C LEU A 13 -21.07 -11.37 -53.59
N ILE A 14 -20.18 -11.80 -54.49
CA ILE A 14 -18.75 -12.05 -54.20
C ILE A 14 -17.94 -10.71 -54.27
N LEU A 15 -18.37 -9.75 -55.11
CA LEU A 15 -17.64 -8.48 -55.28
C LEU A 15 -17.98 -7.44 -54.20
N SER A 16 -19.08 -7.60 -53.43
CA SER A 16 -19.48 -6.65 -52.38
C SER A 16 -18.87 -6.92 -51.00
N LEU A 17 -18.02 -7.96 -50.85
CA LEU A 17 -17.31 -8.25 -49.59
C LEU A 17 -15.89 -7.67 -49.53
N ALA A 18 -15.39 -7.04 -50.59
CA ALA A 18 -14.05 -6.46 -50.66
C ALA A 18 -14.01 -4.92 -50.60
N GLY A 19 -15.16 -4.24 -50.49
CA GLY A 19 -15.20 -2.79 -50.59
C GLY A 19 -16.15 -2.13 -49.59
N ALA A 20 -15.56 -1.64 -48.51
CA ALA A 20 -16.01 -0.70 -47.48
C ALA A 20 -16.83 -1.27 -46.30
N PRO A 21 -16.34 -1.13 -45.04
CA PRO A 21 -16.15 0.16 -44.43
C PRO A 21 -14.80 0.31 -43.65
N ALA A 22 -13.69 0.21 -44.35
CA ALA A 22 -12.37 0.38 -43.75
C ALA A 22 -12.08 1.87 -43.39
N PHE A 23 -12.78 2.80 -44.01
CA PHE A 23 -12.44 4.24 -43.87
C PHE A 23 -12.98 4.86 -42.57
N PHE A 24 -14.13 4.46 -42.05
CA PHE A 24 -14.68 4.99 -40.80
C PHE A 24 -14.11 4.28 -39.55
N ALA A 25 -13.73 3.01 -39.65
CA ALA A 25 -13.08 2.27 -38.57
C ALA A 25 -11.65 2.79 -38.31
N ASN A 26 -10.93 3.21 -39.33
CA ASN A 26 -9.56 3.74 -39.22
C ASN A 26 -9.49 5.09 -38.48
N VAL A 27 -10.47 5.99 -38.63
CA VAL A 27 -10.46 7.29 -37.95
C VAL A 27 -10.67 7.14 -36.43
N HIS A 28 -11.53 6.22 -36.00
CA HIS A 28 -11.74 5.96 -34.56
C HIS A 28 -10.54 5.21 -33.92
N LEU A 29 -9.89 4.32 -34.66
CA LEU A 29 -8.68 3.62 -34.20
C LEU A 29 -7.48 4.58 -34.13
N LEU A 30 -7.32 5.48 -35.08
CA LEU A 30 -6.28 6.51 -35.09
C LEU A 30 -6.46 7.50 -33.93
N ASN A 31 -7.67 7.97 -33.66
CA ASN A 31 -7.93 8.86 -32.52
C ASN A 31 -7.74 8.17 -31.16
N ALA A 32 -8.10 6.89 -31.05
CA ALA A 32 -7.90 6.13 -29.81
C ALA A 32 -6.40 5.79 -29.57
N ALA A 33 -5.66 5.49 -30.63
CA ALA A 33 -4.21 5.25 -30.54
C ALA A 33 -3.46 6.53 -30.16
N SER A 34 -3.82 7.68 -30.74
CA SER A 34 -3.29 9.00 -30.36
C SER A 34 -3.59 9.34 -28.90
N SER A 35 -4.80 9.05 -28.40
CA SER A 35 -5.18 9.29 -27.00
C SER A 35 -4.39 8.40 -26.03
N ILE A 36 -4.16 7.14 -26.35
CA ILE A 36 -3.36 6.23 -25.50
C ILE A 36 -1.91 6.67 -25.47
N GLU A 37 -1.33 7.10 -26.57
CA GLU A 37 0.05 7.57 -26.63
C GLU A 37 0.23 8.88 -25.84
N GLU A 38 -0.72 9.79 -25.89
CA GLU A 38 -0.76 10.99 -25.06
C GLU A 38 -0.82 10.64 -23.56
N LEU A 39 -1.63 9.66 -23.15
CA LEU A 39 -1.69 9.21 -21.76
C LEU A 39 -0.39 8.57 -21.30
N LYS A 40 0.28 7.77 -22.14
CA LYS A 40 1.61 7.22 -21.83
C LYS A 40 2.63 8.34 -21.63
N SER A 41 2.67 9.34 -22.49
CA SER A 41 3.56 10.50 -22.36
C SER A 41 3.34 11.26 -21.05
N LYS A 42 2.08 11.47 -20.65
CA LYS A 42 1.73 12.08 -19.35
C LYS A 42 2.15 11.22 -18.15
N ILE A 43 2.02 9.91 -18.24
CA ILE A 43 2.48 8.97 -17.21
C ILE A 43 4.02 9.04 -17.09
N ASP A 44 4.74 9.05 -18.20
CA ASP A 44 6.20 9.14 -18.21
C ASP A 44 6.72 10.46 -17.63
N GLU A 45 6.04 11.57 -17.93
CA GLU A 45 6.35 12.86 -17.32
C GLU A 45 6.15 12.83 -15.79
N LYS A 46 5.03 12.26 -15.34
CA LYS A 46 4.79 12.11 -13.91
C LYS A 46 5.76 11.16 -13.22
N ASN A 47 6.24 10.14 -13.89
CA ASN A 47 7.28 9.25 -13.37
C ASN A 47 8.61 9.97 -13.21
N LYS A 48 8.97 10.89 -14.09
CA LYS A 48 10.15 11.78 -13.93
C LYS A 48 9.97 12.69 -12.70
N GLN A 49 8.81 13.34 -12.57
CA GLN A 49 8.49 14.18 -11.40
C GLN A 49 8.58 13.37 -10.10
N LYS A 50 8.09 12.13 -10.08
CA LYS A 50 8.19 11.23 -8.93
C LYS A 50 9.64 11.04 -8.47
N THR A 51 10.57 10.79 -9.40
CA THR A 51 11.99 10.58 -9.07
C THR A 51 12.64 11.81 -8.43
N GLU A 52 12.26 13.00 -8.85
CA GLU A 52 12.76 14.26 -8.26
C GLU A 52 12.19 14.47 -6.85
N ILE A 53 10.89 14.24 -6.65
CA ILE A 53 10.23 14.34 -5.35
C ILE A 53 10.82 13.33 -4.36
N GLU A 54 11.10 12.09 -4.79
CA GLU A 54 11.72 11.06 -3.93
C GLU A 54 13.12 11.47 -3.43
N LYS A 55 13.91 12.17 -4.23
CA LYS A 55 15.21 12.77 -3.80
C LYS A 55 14.99 13.85 -2.75
N GLU A 56 14.02 14.72 -2.96
CA GLU A 56 13.69 15.79 -2.02
C GLU A 56 13.18 15.23 -0.67
N ILE A 57 12.36 14.17 -0.68
CA ILE A 57 11.93 13.46 0.53
C ILE A 57 13.15 12.92 1.29
N ALA A 58 14.08 12.25 0.61
CA ALA A 58 15.27 11.70 1.25
C ALA A 58 16.15 12.79 1.88
N GLU A 59 16.26 13.95 1.26
CA GLU A 59 16.99 15.09 1.80
C GLU A 59 16.33 15.66 3.06
N TYR A 60 15.02 15.90 3.04
CA TYR A 60 14.30 16.39 4.23
C TYR A 60 14.26 15.36 5.35
N GLU A 61 14.16 14.07 5.04
CA GLU A 61 14.25 12.99 6.02
C GLU A 61 15.59 13.04 6.76
N GLN A 62 16.71 13.14 6.02
CA GLN A 62 18.05 13.25 6.59
C GLN A 62 18.19 14.50 7.46
N LYS A 63 17.76 15.65 6.97
CA LYS A 63 17.81 16.93 7.73
C LYS A 63 16.96 16.87 8.99
N ALA A 64 15.78 16.27 8.96
CA ALA A 64 14.91 16.13 10.13
C ALA A 64 15.54 15.22 11.21
N ILE A 65 16.21 14.16 10.78
CA ILE A 65 16.96 13.26 11.65
C ILE A 65 18.13 13.98 12.33
N GLU A 66 18.93 14.73 11.58
CA GLU A 66 20.07 15.50 12.11
C GLU A 66 19.61 16.57 13.09
N ALA A 67 18.54 17.30 12.75
CA ALA A 67 17.95 18.29 13.65
C ALA A 67 17.42 17.66 14.94
N GLY A 68 16.89 16.43 14.88
CA GLY A 68 16.43 15.68 16.05
C GLY A 68 17.53 15.45 17.09
N LYS A 69 18.79 15.25 16.65
CA LYS A 69 19.94 15.14 17.55
C LYS A 69 20.22 16.43 18.36
N SER A 70 19.76 17.56 17.85
CA SER A 70 19.89 18.89 18.48
C SER A 70 18.65 19.29 19.28
N ALA A 71 17.68 18.40 19.50
CA ALA A 71 16.43 18.67 20.22
C ALA A 71 16.60 18.98 21.74
N LYS A 72 17.84 18.99 22.24
CA LYS A 72 18.17 19.48 23.60
C LYS A 72 18.01 20.99 23.76
N THR A 73 17.85 21.73 22.68
CA THR A 73 17.58 23.16 22.65
C THR A 73 16.22 23.46 22.06
N LEU A 74 15.58 24.55 22.50
CA LEU A 74 14.29 24.99 21.94
C LEU A 74 14.39 25.21 20.41
N GLN A 75 15.46 25.86 19.95
CA GLN A 75 15.69 26.11 18.55
C GLN A 75 15.84 24.79 17.75
N GLY A 76 16.56 23.80 18.30
CA GLY A 76 16.69 22.48 17.72
C GLY A 76 15.35 21.76 17.61
N ALA A 77 14.53 21.79 18.65
CA ALA A 77 13.20 21.21 18.65
C ALA A 77 12.26 21.87 17.62
N ILE A 78 12.26 23.20 17.53
CA ILE A 78 11.49 23.94 16.52
C ILE A 78 11.97 23.60 15.11
N ASN A 79 13.29 23.52 14.90
CA ASN A 79 13.85 23.17 13.61
C ASN A 79 13.44 21.76 13.18
N THR A 80 13.46 20.78 14.10
CA THR A 80 12.98 19.42 13.86
C THR A 80 11.52 19.41 13.39
N LEU A 81 10.65 20.16 14.07
CA LEU A 81 9.22 20.27 13.69
C LEU A 81 9.03 20.94 12.31
N ASN A 82 9.82 21.97 12.01
CA ASN A 82 9.77 22.64 10.70
C ASN A 82 10.23 21.72 9.56
N LEU A 83 11.28 20.93 9.77
CA LEU A 83 11.79 19.99 8.78
C LEU A 83 10.83 18.79 8.60
N ALA A 84 10.24 18.30 9.71
CA ALA A 84 9.20 17.29 9.64
C ALA A 84 7.99 17.78 8.83
N LYS A 85 7.55 19.02 9.03
CA LYS A 85 6.50 19.64 8.22
C LYS A 85 6.87 19.65 6.73
N LYS A 86 8.07 20.11 6.36
CA LYS A 86 8.53 20.16 4.97
C LYS A 86 8.57 18.75 4.35
N LYS A 87 9.05 17.75 5.11
CA LYS A 87 9.02 16.36 4.65
C LYS A 87 7.60 15.90 4.33
N ILE A 88 6.64 16.13 5.24
CA ILE A 88 5.24 15.72 5.05
C ILE A 88 4.61 16.46 3.86
N GLU A 89 4.89 17.75 3.66
CA GLU A 89 4.45 18.50 2.49
C GLU A 89 5.00 17.91 1.18
N THR A 90 6.23 17.43 1.20
CA THR A 90 6.83 16.74 0.05
C THR A 90 6.24 15.34 -0.16
N ASP A 91 5.96 14.60 0.92
CA ASP A 91 5.25 13.33 0.87
C ASP A 91 3.83 13.50 0.27
N ILE A 92 3.13 14.59 0.61
CA ILE A 92 1.83 14.93 0.01
C ILE A 92 1.97 15.11 -1.51
N ARG A 93 2.94 15.88 -1.96
CA ARG A 93 3.18 16.07 -3.42
C ARG A 93 3.49 14.74 -4.13
N ALA A 94 4.25 13.86 -3.48
CA ALA A 94 4.51 12.51 -4.00
C ALA A 94 3.22 11.69 -4.11
N THR A 95 2.38 11.75 -3.09
CA THR A 95 1.10 11.03 -3.04
C THR A 95 0.12 11.57 -4.08
N GLU A 96 0.03 12.87 -4.26
CA GLU A 96 -0.78 13.52 -5.31
C GLU A 96 -0.27 13.14 -6.72
N ASN A 97 1.04 13.07 -6.91
CA ASN A 97 1.63 12.59 -8.16
C ASN A 97 1.26 11.12 -8.43
N ARG A 98 1.32 10.23 -7.42
CA ARG A 98 0.88 8.82 -7.53
C ARG A 98 -0.60 8.73 -7.89
N ILE A 99 -1.45 9.54 -7.27
CA ILE A 99 -2.87 9.65 -7.63
C ILE A 99 -3.03 10.02 -9.11
N GLY A 100 -2.27 10.99 -9.58
CA GLY A 100 -2.26 11.39 -10.98
C GLY A 100 -1.88 10.27 -11.94
N ILE A 101 -0.79 9.55 -11.66
CA ILE A 101 -0.33 8.40 -12.46
C ILE A 101 -1.40 7.31 -12.49
N THR A 102 -1.96 6.97 -11.32
CA THR A 102 -2.97 5.90 -11.21
C THR A 102 -4.26 6.27 -11.96
N ASN A 103 -4.71 7.53 -11.90
CA ASN A 103 -5.87 8.01 -12.66
C ASN A 103 -5.64 7.92 -14.17
N LEU A 104 -4.47 8.38 -14.67
CA LEU A 104 -4.11 8.28 -16.09
C LEU A 104 -4.04 6.81 -16.56
N SER A 105 -3.54 5.92 -15.71
CA SER A 105 -3.48 4.49 -15.98
C SER A 105 -4.89 3.88 -16.07
N ILE A 106 -5.80 4.27 -15.19
CA ILE A 106 -7.20 3.83 -15.22
C ILE A 106 -7.87 4.32 -16.51
N GLU A 107 -7.68 5.58 -16.89
CA GLU A 107 -8.24 6.16 -18.11
C GLU A 107 -7.74 5.44 -19.37
N LYS A 108 -6.43 5.17 -19.45
CA LYS A 108 -5.83 4.37 -20.52
C LYS A 108 -6.50 2.98 -20.62
N LEU A 109 -6.61 2.26 -19.49
CA LEU A 109 -7.22 0.93 -19.45
C LEU A 109 -8.72 0.97 -19.80
N GLU A 110 -9.42 2.06 -19.55
CA GLU A 110 -10.81 2.26 -19.96
C GLU A 110 -10.95 2.36 -21.47
N ILE A 111 -10.08 3.13 -22.12
CA ILE A 111 -10.03 3.24 -23.58
C ILE A 111 -9.68 1.88 -24.22
N GLU A 112 -8.65 1.21 -23.72
CA GLU A 112 -8.25 -0.13 -24.20
C GLU A 112 -9.38 -1.14 -24.04
N THR A 113 -10.04 -1.17 -22.88
CA THR A 113 -11.19 -2.03 -22.60
C THR A 113 -12.34 -1.79 -23.60
N LYS A 114 -12.66 -0.53 -23.88
CA LYS A 114 -13.72 -0.13 -24.82
C LYS A 114 -13.38 -0.55 -26.25
N ASN A 115 -12.14 -0.32 -26.68
CA ASN A 115 -11.68 -0.66 -28.01
C ASN A 115 -11.70 -2.16 -28.24
N THR A 116 -11.13 -2.94 -27.30
CA THR A 116 -11.13 -4.41 -27.36
C THR A 116 -12.55 -4.97 -27.34
N GLN A 117 -13.45 -4.44 -26.52
CA GLN A 117 -14.85 -4.86 -26.48
C GLN A 117 -15.57 -4.59 -27.80
N ASN A 118 -15.34 -3.42 -28.42
CA ASN A 118 -15.91 -3.10 -29.72
C ASN A 118 -15.41 -4.04 -30.81
N LYS A 119 -14.11 -4.35 -30.83
CA LYS A 119 -13.53 -5.34 -31.76
C LYS A 119 -14.15 -6.71 -31.57
N ILE A 120 -14.25 -7.21 -30.33
CA ILE A 120 -14.92 -8.47 -30.00
C ILE A 120 -16.37 -8.49 -30.53
N ASN A 121 -17.12 -7.40 -30.34
CA ASN A 121 -18.49 -7.31 -30.81
C ASN A 121 -18.59 -7.38 -32.36
N THR A 122 -17.68 -6.68 -33.05
CA THR A 122 -17.60 -6.70 -34.52
C THR A 122 -17.25 -8.10 -35.06
N ASP A 123 -16.19 -8.72 -34.52
CA ASP A 123 -15.72 -10.04 -34.90
C ASP A 123 -16.79 -11.12 -34.61
N THR A 124 -17.46 -11.02 -33.45
CA THR A 124 -18.58 -11.92 -33.10
C THR A 124 -19.74 -11.82 -34.11
N LYS A 125 -20.10 -10.61 -34.55
CA LYS A 125 -21.14 -10.40 -35.58
C LYS A 125 -20.71 -10.97 -36.92
N ALA A 126 -19.45 -10.75 -37.33
CA ALA A 126 -18.90 -11.28 -38.58
C ALA A 126 -18.90 -12.82 -38.57
N ILE A 127 -18.39 -13.44 -37.49
CA ILE A 127 -18.39 -14.89 -37.31
C ILE A 127 -19.83 -15.45 -37.33
N SER A 128 -20.77 -14.82 -36.63
CA SER A 128 -22.17 -15.25 -36.62
C SER A 128 -22.84 -15.16 -38.00
N SER A 129 -22.47 -14.12 -38.76
CA SER A 129 -22.94 -13.98 -40.15
C SER A 129 -22.36 -15.06 -41.06
N ALA A 130 -21.07 -15.38 -40.88
CA ALA A 130 -20.40 -16.45 -41.62
C ALA A 130 -21.06 -17.81 -41.35
N PHE A 131 -21.31 -18.15 -40.08
CA PHE A 131 -22.03 -19.39 -39.73
C PHE A 131 -23.42 -19.48 -40.34
N ARG A 132 -24.19 -18.37 -40.36
CA ARG A 132 -25.50 -18.37 -41.02
C ARG A 132 -25.42 -18.66 -42.54
N LYS A 133 -24.39 -18.11 -43.19
CA LYS A 133 -24.17 -18.38 -44.63
C LYS A 133 -23.79 -19.84 -44.89
N ILE A 134 -22.94 -20.43 -44.04
CA ILE A 134 -22.59 -21.85 -44.11
C ILE A 134 -23.84 -22.74 -43.96
N ASN A 135 -24.64 -22.49 -42.92
CA ASN A 135 -25.85 -23.27 -42.65
C ASN A 135 -26.88 -23.19 -43.79
N LEU A 136 -26.96 -22.05 -44.48
CA LEU A 136 -27.80 -21.90 -45.68
C LEU A 136 -27.23 -22.69 -46.88
N ALA A 137 -25.90 -22.75 -47.02
CA ALA A 137 -25.24 -23.52 -48.09
C ALA A 137 -25.32 -25.03 -47.85
N GLU A 138 -25.24 -25.50 -46.59
CA GLU A 138 -25.35 -26.92 -46.23
C GLU A 138 -26.76 -27.51 -46.41
N SER A 139 -27.77 -26.67 -46.65
CA SER A 139 -29.14 -27.15 -46.89
C SER A 139 -29.34 -27.82 -48.25
N SER A 140 -28.37 -27.72 -49.15
CA SER A 140 -28.41 -28.39 -50.47
C SER A 140 -27.81 -29.80 -50.41
N SER A 141 -28.51 -30.79 -50.93
CA SER A 141 -28.02 -32.17 -50.99
C SER A 141 -26.75 -32.30 -51.87
N LEU A 142 -25.80 -33.17 -51.50
CA LEU A 142 -24.63 -33.49 -52.33
C LEU A 142 -24.97 -33.84 -53.73
N ILE A 143 -26.11 -34.57 -53.96
CA ILE A 143 -26.62 -34.92 -55.25
C ILE A 143 -27.07 -33.71 -56.06
N GLU A 144 -27.72 -32.77 -55.43
CA GLU A 144 -28.17 -31.51 -56.03
C GLU A 144 -26.97 -30.63 -56.43
N ILE A 145 -25.92 -30.62 -55.64
CA ILE A 145 -24.64 -29.92 -55.91
C ILE A 145 -23.96 -30.59 -57.15
N LEU A 146 -23.81 -31.94 -57.20
CA LEU A 146 -23.22 -32.65 -58.30
C LEU A 146 -23.98 -32.47 -59.62
N LEU A 147 -25.30 -32.37 -59.56
CA LEU A 147 -26.14 -32.14 -60.73
C LEU A 147 -26.18 -30.71 -61.25
N THR A 148 -25.70 -29.75 -60.41
CA THR A 148 -25.70 -28.30 -60.72
C THR A 148 -24.46 -27.87 -61.48
N TYR A 149 -23.37 -28.65 -61.45
CA TYR A 149 -22.10 -28.31 -62.09
C TYR A 149 -21.84 -29.15 -63.34
N ASP A 150 -21.69 -28.52 -64.49
CA ASP A 150 -21.37 -29.15 -65.75
C ASP A 150 -19.91 -29.63 -65.89
N ASN A 151 -19.04 -29.22 -64.88
CA ASN A 151 -17.63 -29.54 -64.96
C ASN A 151 -17.05 -29.76 -63.50
N VAL A 152 -16.36 -30.90 -63.36
CA VAL A 152 -15.72 -31.30 -62.08
C VAL A 152 -14.69 -30.27 -61.58
N SER A 153 -14.00 -29.55 -62.45
CA SER A 153 -13.04 -28.51 -62.10
C SER A 153 -13.71 -27.40 -61.35
N VAL A 154 -14.90 -26.94 -61.74
CA VAL A 154 -15.65 -25.88 -61.09
C VAL A 154 -16.13 -26.31 -59.70
N LEU A 155 -16.53 -27.55 -59.55
CA LEU A 155 -16.86 -28.14 -58.23
C LEU A 155 -15.66 -28.15 -57.31
N TRP A 156 -14.47 -28.52 -57.85
CA TRP A 156 -13.23 -28.55 -57.04
C TRP A 156 -12.80 -27.19 -56.58
N ASP A 157 -12.90 -26.15 -57.38
CA ASP A 157 -12.63 -24.77 -57.05
C ASP A 157 -13.57 -24.26 -55.94
N GLU A 158 -14.83 -24.70 -55.92
CA GLU A 158 -15.80 -24.35 -54.89
C GLU A 158 -15.50 -25.04 -53.56
N VAL A 159 -15.11 -26.32 -53.60
CA VAL A 159 -14.65 -27.07 -52.42
C VAL A 159 -13.40 -26.43 -51.84
N GLU A 160 -12.41 -26.06 -52.66
CA GLU A 160 -11.21 -25.36 -52.20
C GLU A 160 -11.55 -24.00 -51.55
N THR A 161 -12.48 -23.26 -52.13
CA THR A 161 -12.96 -21.98 -51.60
C THR A 161 -13.63 -22.17 -50.23
N LEU A 162 -14.44 -23.19 -50.03
CA LEU A 162 -15.04 -23.54 -48.75
C LEU A 162 -14.00 -23.95 -47.72
N LEU A 163 -12.99 -24.72 -48.07
CA LEU A 163 -11.91 -25.11 -47.20
C LEU A 163 -11.09 -23.89 -46.72
N ARG A 164 -10.73 -22.99 -47.64
CA ARG A 164 -10.05 -21.74 -47.35
C ARG A 164 -10.89 -20.85 -46.39
N PHE A 165 -12.20 -20.78 -46.62
CA PHE A 165 -13.14 -20.07 -45.79
C PHE A 165 -13.23 -20.67 -44.36
N GLN A 166 -13.28 -22.00 -44.22
CA GLN A 166 -13.28 -22.69 -42.95
C GLN A 166 -11.98 -22.43 -42.17
N ILE A 167 -10.82 -22.47 -42.83
CA ILE A 167 -9.51 -22.17 -42.25
C ILE A 167 -9.50 -20.72 -41.75
N GLY A 168 -9.96 -19.76 -42.53
CA GLY A 168 -10.07 -18.36 -42.18
C GLY A 168 -11.00 -18.13 -40.98
N LEU A 169 -12.15 -18.81 -40.97
CA LEU A 169 -13.11 -18.74 -39.88
C LEU A 169 -12.52 -19.28 -38.56
N LYS A 170 -11.82 -20.43 -38.62
CA LYS A 170 -11.13 -21.00 -37.47
C LYS A 170 -10.10 -20.01 -36.89
N LYS A 171 -9.27 -19.40 -37.75
CA LYS A 171 -8.31 -18.38 -37.34
C LYS A 171 -8.99 -17.21 -36.64
N ASN A 172 -10.07 -16.68 -37.19
CA ASN A 172 -10.81 -15.56 -36.55
C ASN A 172 -11.44 -15.98 -35.22
N ILE A 173 -11.88 -17.22 -35.05
CA ILE A 173 -12.37 -17.73 -33.75
C ILE A 173 -11.25 -17.80 -32.74
N ASP A 174 -10.06 -18.23 -33.11
CA ASP A 174 -8.92 -18.32 -32.19
C ASP A 174 -8.41 -16.92 -31.82
N GLU A 175 -8.36 -15.97 -32.74
CA GLU A 175 -8.09 -14.55 -32.44
C GLU A 175 -9.14 -13.96 -31.49
N LEU A 176 -10.42 -14.29 -31.67
CA LEU A 176 -11.49 -13.84 -30.77
C LEU A 176 -11.31 -14.39 -29.32
N LYS A 177 -10.84 -15.63 -29.17
CA LYS A 177 -10.53 -16.22 -27.87
C LYS A 177 -9.38 -15.44 -27.17
N VAL A 178 -8.33 -15.11 -27.93
CA VAL A 178 -7.20 -14.30 -27.43
C VAL A 178 -7.71 -12.93 -26.97
N LEU A 179 -8.45 -12.20 -27.81
CA LEU A 179 -9.03 -10.90 -27.46
C LEU A 179 -9.91 -10.95 -26.19
N LYS A 180 -10.70 -12.01 -26.02
CA LYS A 180 -11.50 -12.19 -24.79
C LYS A 180 -10.64 -12.41 -23.57
N SER A 181 -9.51 -13.12 -23.68
CA SER A 181 -8.55 -13.30 -22.59
C SER A 181 -7.88 -11.99 -22.22
N GLU A 182 -7.41 -11.21 -23.21
CA GLU A 182 -6.82 -9.90 -23.03
C GLU A 182 -7.81 -8.92 -22.37
N LEU A 183 -9.05 -8.91 -22.80
CA LEU A 183 -10.10 -8.08 -22.20
C LEU A 183 -10.31 -8.40 -20.71
N ARG A 184 -10.26 -9.68 -20.34
CA ARG A 184 -10.39 -10.08 -18.93
C ARG A 184 -9.20 -9.59 -18.11
N ALA A 185 -7.98 -9.72 -18.64
CA ALA A 185 -6.76 -9.25 -17.99
C ALA A 185 -6.79 -7.72 -17.80
N THR A 186 -7.10 -6.96 -18.85
CA THR A 186 -7.22 -5.49 -18.80
C THR A 186 -8.27 -5.01 -17.79
N LYS A 187 -9.44 -5.68 -17.74
CA LYS A 187 -10.47 -5.39 -16.74
C LYS A 187 -9.99 -5.68 -15.32
N ALA A 188 -9.30 -6.77 -15.08
CA ALA A 188 -8.76 -7.12 -13.77
C ALA A 188 -7.70 -6.11 -13.31
N GLU A 189 -6.82 -5.68 -14.20
CA GLU A 189 -5.82 -4.64 -13.92
C GLU A 189 -6.47 -3.30 -13.60
N LYS A 190 -7.50 -2.89 -14.35
CA LYS A 190 -8.27 -1.68 -14.05
C LYS A 190 -8.88 -1.71 -12.65
N GLU A 191 -9.50 -2.82 -12.27
CA GLU A 191 -10.08 -2.95 -10.92
C GLU A 191 -9.01 -2.97 -9.82
N LYS A 192 -7.84 -3.53 -10.07
CA LYS A 192 -6.68 -3.45 -9.18
C LYS A 192 -6.25 -1.99 -8.97
N ASN A 193 -6.08 -1.23 -10.06
CA ASN A 193 -5.68 0.18 -9.99
C ASN A 193 -6.72 1.05 -9.28
N LYS A 194 -8.02 0.76 -9.44
CA LYS A 194 -9.08 1.45 -8.69
C LYS A 194 -8.97 1.20 -7.17
N LYS A 195 -8.69 -0.04 -6.76
CA LYS A 195 -8.48 -0.36 -5.34
C LYS A 195 -7.23 0.34 -4.79
N GLU A 196 -6.14 0.34 -5.53
CA GLU A 196 -4.92 1.05 -5.17
C GLU A 196 -5.18 2.56 -5.01
N LEU A 197 -5.95 3.17 -5.92
CA LEU A 197 -6.31 4.57 -5.83
C LEU A 197 -7.02 4.93 -4.52
N LEU A 198 -7.90 4.05 -4.02
CA LEU A 198 -8.56 4.27 -2.73
C LEU A 198 -7.56 4.26 -1.56
N VAL A 199 -6.59 3.34 -1.59
CA VAL A 199 -5.53 3.27 -0.58
C VAL A 199 -4.68 4.54 -0.60
N ILE A 200 -4.24 4.99 -1.79
CA ILE A 200 -3.42 6.21 -1.94
C ILE A 200 -4.19 7.45 -1.47
N LYS A 201 -5.48 7.57 -1.79
CA LYS A 201 -6.33 8.68 -1.30
C LYS A 201 -6.47 8.68 0.23
N SER A 202 -6.56 7.51 0.84
CA SER A 202 -6.57 7.39 2.29
C SER A 202 -5.23 7.82 2.91
N GLU A 203 -4.10 7.46 2.28
CA GLU A 203 -2.77 7.92 2.68
C GLU A 203 -2.65 9.45 2.60
N LEU A 204 -3.17 10.08 1.55
CA LEU A 204 -3.19 11.54 1.43
C LEU A 204 -3.96 12.21 2.57
N LYS A 205 -5.07 11.62 3.01
CA LYS A 205 -5.82 12.10 4.17
C LYS A 205 -4.97 12.04 5.43
N ASP A 206 -4.30 10.91 5.69
CA ASP A 206 -3.43 10.73 6.85
C ASP A 206 -2.30 11.77 6.84
N GLN A 207 -1.69 12.04 5.70
CA GLN A 207 -0.62 13.04 5.57
C GLN A 207 -1.10 14.45 5.88
N ASN A 208 -2.33 14.81 5.51
CA ASN A 208 -2.92 16.10 5.88
C ASN A 208 -3.17 16.18 7.41
N GLU A 209 -3.62 15.10 8.05
CA GLU A 209 -3.76 15.04 9.50
C GLU A 209 -2.40 15.20 10.21
N LEU A 210 -1.33 14.62 9.65
CA LEU A 210 0.03 14.80 10.18
C LEU A 210 0.55 16.24 10.08
N ILE A 211 0.20 16.98 9.04
CA ILE A 211 0.52 18.43 8.93
C ILE A 211 -0.11 19.21 10.11
N GLU A 212 -1.40 18.98 10.34
CA GLU A 212 -2.10 19.66 11.43
C GLU A 212 -1.59 19.25 12.82
N TYR A 213 -1.30 17.96 13.00
CA TYR A 213 -0.65 17.48 14.23
C TYR A 213 0.70 18.19 14.47
N ASN A 214 1.57 18.24 13.47
CA ASN A 214 2.89 18.88 13.57
C ASN A 214 2.82 20.38 13.86
N LYS A 215 1.87 21.07 13.24
CA LYS A 215 1.58 22.48 13.49
C LYS A 215 1.13 22.71 14.93
N ASN A 216 0.24 21.86 15.44
CA ASN A 216 -0.26 21.94 16.81
C ASN A 216 0.86 21.68 17.83
N GLU A 217 1.70 20.67 17.62
CA GLU A 217 2.87 20.39 18.48
C GLU A 217 3.82 21.60 18.54
N LYS A 218 4.11 22.23 17.40
CA LYS A 218 4.93 23.45 17.35
C LYS A 218 4.30 24.60 18.15
N ASN A 219 2.99 24.84 17.97
CA ASN A 219 2.28 25.91 18.66
C ASN A 219 2.24 25.65 20.18
N GLN A 220 1.99 24.42 20.60
CA GLN A 220 2.03 24.05 22.03
C GLN A 220 3.42 24.21 22.63
N LEU A 221 4.47 23.82 21.89
CA LEU A 221 5.85 24.01 22.35
C LEU A 221 6.18 25.49 22.55
N LEU A 222 5.84 26.35 21.58
CA LEU A 222 6.08 27.79 21.67
C LEU A 222 5.28 28.42 22.80
N ALA A 223 4.01 28.05 22.98
CA ALA A 223 3.17 28.55 24.07
C ALA A 223 3.71 28.14 25.46
N ALA A 224 4.03 26.86 25.64
CA ALA A 224 4.53 26.31 26.88
C ALA A 224 5.90 26.92 27.30
N THR A 225 6.78 27.13 26.30
CA THR A 225 8.12 27.70 26.56
C THR A 225 8.12 29.22 26.61
N LYS A 226 7.07 29.88 26.14
CA LYS A 226 7.05 31.34 25.92
C LYS A 226 8.26 31.81 25.10
N ASN A 227 8.66 31.00 24.14
CA ASN A 227 9.85 31.19 23.29
C ASN A 227 11.16 31.37 24.09
N SER A 228 11.25 30.78 25.28
CA SER A 228 12.40 30.86 26.18
C SER A 228 13.14 29.53 26.26
N GLU A 229 14.43 29.55 25.99
CA GLU A 229 15.33 28.40 26.14
C GLU A 229 15.38 27.88 27.59
N SER A 230 15.37 28.76 28.56
CA SER A 230 15.36 28.40 29.99
C SER A 230 14.09 27.62 30.35
N ASN A 231 12.92 28.09 29.90
CA ASN A 231 11.66 27.39 30.13
C ASN A 231 11.63 26.04 29.41
N TYR A 232 12.16 25.96 28.19
CA TYR A 232 12.28 24.68 27.46
C TYR A 232 13.11 23.68 28.27
N LYS A 233 14.29 24.09 28.76
CA LYS A 233 15.15 23.21 29.58
C LYS A 233 14.47 22.75 30.89
N LYS A 234 13.70 23.61 31.52
CA LYS A 234 12.90 23.24 32.71
C LYS A 234 11.83 22.21 32.38
N ILE A 235 11.09 22.42 31.28
CA ILE A 235 10.07 21.47 30.79
C ILE A 235 10.72 20.12 30.43
N LEU A 236 11.86 20.13 29.76
CA LEU A 236 12.57 18.92 29.40
C LEU A 236 13.07 18.14 30.63
N ALA A 237 13.63 18.84 31.61
CA ALA A 237 14.05 18.23 32.88
C ALA A 237 12.86 17.66 33.67
N GLY A 238 11.74 18.38 33.73
CA GLY A 238 10.50 17.90 34.35
C GLY A 238 9.92 16.66 33.67
N LYS A 239 9.88 16.64 32.33
CA LYS A 239 9.46 15.47 31.57
C LYS A 239 10.35 14.26 31.84
N ARG A 240 11.67 14.48 31.93
CA ARG A 240 12.61 13.40 32.21
C ARG A 240 12.39 12.82 33.61
N ALA A 241 12.29 13.66 34.63
CA ALA A 241 12.05 13.23 36.02
C ALA A 241 10.70 12.47 36.14
N LEU A 242 9.65 13.00 35.50
CA LEU A 242 8.33 12.38 35.48
C LEU A 242 8.37 11.00 34.80
N SER A 243 9.05 10.86 33.66
CA SER A 243 9.21 9.61 32.98
C SER A 243 10.03 8.60 33.80
N GLU A 244 11.13 9.01 34.40
CA GLU A 244 11.94 8.13 35.24
C GLU A 244 11.12 7.59 36.43
N ALA A 245 10.30 8.43 37.05
CA ALA A 245 9.40 8.01 38.14
C ALA A 245 8.30 7.04 37.64
N PHE A 246 7.69 7.33 36.49
CA PHE A 246 6.66 6.46 35.87
C PHE A 246 7.22 5.11 35.45
N GLU A 247 8.38 5.08 34.81
CA GLU A 247 9.04 3.81 34.42
C GLU A 247 9.43 2.97 35.65
N LYS A 248 9.80 3.61 36.75
CA LYS A 248 10.05 2.91 38.02
C LYS A 248 8.75 2.28 38.56
N GLU A 249 7.66 3.03 38.60
CA GLU A 249 6.34 2.54 38.99
C GLU A 249 5.90 1.36 38.12
N LEU A 250 6.06 1.49 36.79
CA LEU A 250 5.72 0.44 35.82
C LEU A 250 6.55 -0.82 36.05
N LEU A 251 7.86 -0.67 36.23
CA LEU A 251 8.78 -1.79 36.46
C LEU A 251 8.47 -2.52 37.78
N GLU A 252 8.18 -1.80 38.86
CA GLU A 252 7.76 -2.41 40.13
C GLU A 252 6.53 -3.26 39.92
N PHE A 253 5.57 -2.75 39.16
CA PHE A 253 4.36 -3.46 38.84
C PHE A 253 4.61 -4.69 37.97
N GLU A 254 5.35 -4.57 36.87
CA GLU A 254 5.68 -5.69 35.97
C GLU A 254 6.48 -6.79 36.68
N SER A 255 7.34 -6.41 37.65
CA SER A 255 8.10 -7.38 38.42
C SER A 255 7.26 -8.26 39.35
N GLN A 256 6.07 -7.80 39.72
CA GLN A 256 5.10 -8.53 40.54
C GLN A 256 4.17 -9.41 39.70
N LEU A 257 4.09 -9.17 38.39
CA LEU A 257 3.30 -9.99 37.49
C LEU A 257 3.91 -11.40 37.36
N LYS A 258 3.11 -12.40 37.67
CA LYS A 258 3.47 -13.83 37.49
C LYS A 258 2.51 -14.44 36.48
N ILE A 259 2.76 -14.19 35.22
CA ILE A 259 1.98 -14.77 34.13
C ILE A 259 2.58 -16.14 33.79
N ALA A 260 1.72 -17.16 33.66
CA ALA A 260 2.15 -18.47 33.21
C ALA A 260 2.51 -18.41 31.72
N ILE A 261 3.80 -18.42 31.42
CA ILE A 261 4.31 -18.45 30.05
C ILE A 261 4.83 -19.87 29.79
N ASP A 262 4.24 -20.56 28.81
CA ASP A 262 4.79 -21.83 28.32
C ASP A 262 5.97 -21.54 27.37
N PRO A 263 7.21 -21.89 27.73
CA PRO A 263 8.37 -21.64 26.86
C PRO A 263 8.25 -22.34 25.50
N LYS A 264 7.47 -23.43 25.40
CA LYS A 264 7.28 -24.16 24.13
C LYS A 264 6.34 -23.42 23.16
N SER A 265 5.55 -22.47 23.65
CA SER A 265 4.66 -21.64 22.81
C SER A 265 5.38 -20.44 22.18
N ILE A 266 6.60 -20.15 22.60
CA ILE A 266 7.42 -19.08 22.05
C ILE A 266 8.11 -19.63 20.79
N PRO A 267 7.91 -19.01 19.62
CA PRO A 267 8.60 -19.43 18.40
C PRO A 267 10.12 -19.42 18.60
N SER A 268 10.78 -20.42 18.07
CA SER A 268 12.25 -20.41 18.01
C SER A 268 12.71 -19.13 17.29
N ALA A 269 13.77 -18.52 17.78
CA ALA A 269 14.40 -17.39 17.14
C ALA A 269 14.81 -17.76 15.70
N GLY A 270 14.55 -16.87 14.76
CA GLY A 270 14.90 -17.03 13.35
C GLY A 270 14.70 -15.73 12.59
N SER A 271 15.68 -15.31 11.80
CA SER A 271 15.59 -14.09 11.01
C SER A 271 14.48 -14.21 9.95
N GLY A 272 13.74 -13.10 9.75
CA GLY A 272 12.67 -13.01 8.74
C GLY A 272 11.34 -13.62 9.15
N ILE A 273 11.17 -14.03 10.42
CA ILE A 273 9.84 -14.36 11.00
C ILE A 273 8.95 -13.11 11.00
N LEU A 274 9.55 -11.99 11.40
CA LEU A 274 8.94 -10.67 11.33
C LEU A 274 9.58 -9.87 10.17
N LYS A 275 8.80 -9.06 9.49
CA LYS A 275 9.32 -8.10 8.52
C LYS A 275 9.65 -6.78 9.22
N TRP A 276 10.60 -6.06 8.66
CA TRP A 276 10.99 -4.75 9.18
C TRP A 276 9.80 -3.79 9.18
N PRO A 277 9.56 -3.07 10.31
CA PRO A 277 8.41 -2.17 10.44
C PRO A 277 8.59 -0.84 9.69
N LEU A 278 9.77 -0.57 9.14
CA LEU A 278 10.12 0.62 8.36
C LEU A 278 10.75 0.24 7.03
N ASP A 279 10.70 1.13 6.03
CA ASP A 279 11.34 0.93 4.73
C ASP A 279 12.87 1.09 4.78
N LYS A 280 13.35 1.99 5.65
CA LYS A 280 14.77 2.22 5.92
C LYS A 280 15.09 1.87 7.36
N ILE A 281 16.08 1.04 7.57
CA ILE A 281 16.45 0.54 8.88
C ILE A 281 17.77 1.14 9.31
N LEU A 282 17.73 1.89 10.41
CA LEU A 282 18.88 2.34 11.16
C LEU A 282 18.59 2.19 12.64
N VAL A 283 19.24 1.23 13.27
CA VAL A 283 19.09 0.95 14.71
C VAL A 283 19.82 2.03 15.50
N THR A 284 19.12 2.72 16.40
CA THR A 284 19.69 3.72 17.30
C THR A 284 19.93 3.16 18.70
N GLN A 285 19.11 2.18 19.13
CA GLN A 285 19.27 1.49 20.39
C GLN A 285 18.83 0.03 20.28
N TYR A 286 19.69 -0.88 20.70
CA TYR A 286 19.40 -2.32 20.74
C TYR A 286 18.67 -2.73 22.01
N PHE A 287 18.07 -3.91 21.99
CA PHE A 287 17.45 -4.57 23.12
C PHE A 287 18.46 -4.91 24.23
N GLY A 288 18.04 -4.79 25.49
CA GLY A 288 18.79 -5.21 26.65
C GLY A 288 19.75 -4.14 27.19
N LYS A 289 20.83 -4.58 27.81
CA LYS A 289 21.80 -3.71 28.51
C LYS A 289 22.72 -3.01 27.50
N THR A 290 22.23 -1.90 26.95
CA THR A 290 23.02 -1.03 26.08
C THR A 290 23.80 0.00 26.94
N ASP A 291 24.86 0.57 26.36
CA ASP A 291 25.64 1.64 27.02
C ASP A 291 24.77 2.81 27.47
N PHE A 292 23.78 3.19 26.64
CA PHE A 292 22.83 4.23 26.97
C PHE A 292 21.95 3.83 28.15
N ALA A 293 21.37 2.64 28.13
CA ALA A 293 20.52 2.12 29.19
C ALA A 293 21.24 2.05 30.53
N MET A 294 22.52 1.69 30.50
CA MET A 294 23.35 1.56 31.71
C MET A 294 23.83 2.91 32.25
N LYS A 295 24.19 3.85 31.36
CA LYS A 295 24.71 5.18 31.75
C LYS A 295 23.64 6.17 32.20
N THR A 296 22.41 6.05 31.62
CA THR A 296 21.33 7.01 31.90
C THR A 296 20.37 6.55 32.99
N ASN A 297 20.46 5.31 33.43
CA ASN A 297 19.49 4.65 34.31
C ASN A 297 18.03 4.74 33.82
N ALA A 298 17.84 4.99 32.52
CA ALA A 298 16.55 5.20 31.86
C ALA A 298 15.56 4.03 32.01
N TYR A 299 16.08 2.83 32.25
CA TYR A 299 15.30 1.61 32.43
C TYR A 299 15.55 0.92 33.78
N ASN A 300 15.87 1.72 34.82
CA ASN A 300 16.15 1.23 36.18
C ASN A 300 17.11 0.02 36.23
N GLY A 301 18.13 -0.01 35.38
CA GLY A 301 19.12 -1.08 35.29
C GLY A 301 18.67 -2.39 34.64
N LYS A 302 17.43 -2.47 34.13
CA LYS A 302 16.91 -3.69 33.45
C LYS A 302 17.32 -3.78 32.00
N GLY A 303 17.69 -2.66 31.39
CA GLY A 303 17.98 -2.56 29.97
C GLY A 303 16.79 -2.16 29.12
N HIS A 304 17.03 -1.90 27.85
CA HIS A 304 16.02 -1.47 26.88
C HIS A 304 15.09 -2.65 26.53
N ASN A 305 13.78 -2.42 26.61
CA ASN A 305 12.76 -3.46 26.44
C ASN A 305 12.29 -3.66 25.00
N GLY A 306 12.95 -3.02 24.04
CA GLY A 306 12.69 -3.12 22.60
C GLY A 306 13.91 -2.77 21.78
N VAL A 307 13.69 -2.40 20.53
CA VAL A 307 14.70 -1.84 19.62
C VAL A 307 14.19 -0.50 19.12
N ASP A 308 15.05 0.51 19.12
CA ASP A 308 14.72 1.81 18.55
C ASP A 308 15.27 1.94 17.14
N PHE A 309 14.39 2.30 16.22
CA PHE A 309 14.74 2.62 14.84
C PHE A 309 14.65 4.11 14.61
N GLN A 310 15.69 4.69 14.04
CA GLN A 310 15.64 6.08 13.61
C GLN A 310 14.54 6.30 12.59
N ALA A 311 13.62 7.23 12.87
CA ALA A 311 12.51 7.54 11.99
C ALA A 311 12.13 9.02 12.14
N ALA A 312 12.17 9.76 11.02
CA ALA A 312 11.66 11.14 11.02
C ALA A 312 10.15 11.14 11.31
N PRO A 313 9.58 12.16 11.95
CA PRO A 313 8.15 12.24 12.18
C PRO A 313 7.35 12.10 10.88
N GLY A 314 6.28 11.32 10.92
CA GLY A 314 5.46 11.03 9.74
C GLY A 314 6.02 9.93 8.81
N THR A 315 7.05 9.17 9.22
CA THR A 315 7.49 7.98 8.48
C THR A 315 6.46 6.86 8.68
N ARG A 316 6.10 6.17 7.59
CA ARG A 316 5.14 5.05 7.63
C ARG A 316 5.66 3.93 8.50
N VAL A 317 4.81 3.46 9.43
CA VAL A 317 5.07 2.30 10.29
C VAL A 317 4.17 1.16 9.82
N LYS A 318 4.76 0.01 9.56
CA LYS A 318 4.12 -1.16 8.95
C LYS A 318 4.00 -2.31 9.92
N ALA A 319 2.94 -3.09 9.79
CA ALA A 319 2.78 -4.35 10.53
C ALA A 319 3.90 -5.33 10.14
N ALA A 320 4.61 -5.84 11.13
CA ALA A 320 5.75 -6.74 10.93
C ALA A 320 5.32 -8.16 10.53
N LEU A 321 4.07 -8.56 10.84
CA LEU A 321 3.47 -9.84 10.48
C LEU A 321 1.95 -9.71 10.46
N ASP A 322 1.27 -10.61 9.74
CA ASP A 322 -0.19 -10.72 9.75
C ASP A 322 -0.69 -10.91 11.18
N GLY A 323 -1.78 -10.23 11.56
CA GLY A 323 -2.31 -10.34 12.91
C GLY A 323 -3.54 -9.50 13.18
N ALA A 324 -3.99 -9.53 14.43
CA ALA A 324 -5.09 -8.72 14.94
C ALA A 324 -4.52 -7.60 15.82
N VAL A 325 -4.99 -6.38 15.61
CA VAL A 325 -4.74 -5.26 16.53
C VAL A 325 -5.51 -5.54 17.80
N ILE A 326 -4.81 -5.82 18.90
CA ILE A 326 -5.44 -6.12 20.20
C ILE A 326 -5.54 -4.92 21.10
N GLY A 327 -4.98 -3.79 20.69
CA GLY A 327 -5.20 -2.50 21.32
C GLY A 327 -4.38 -1.39 20.72
N THR A 328 -4.86 -0.19 20.95
CA THR A 328 -4.21 1.08 20.62
C THR A 328 -4.40 2.06 21.77
N GLY A 329 -3.48 3.00 21.94
CA GLY A 329 -3.63 3.98 23.00
C GLY A 329 -2.69 5.17 22.87
N ASP A 330 -2.81 6.07 23.85
CA ASP A 330 -2.01 7.29 23.95
C ASP A 330 -1.76 7.62 25.41
N THR A 331 -0.58 7.28 25.92
CA THR A 331 -0.21 7.55 27.32
C THR A 331 -0.03 9.03 27.61
N ASP A 332 0.21 9.87 26.59
CA ASP A 332 0.32 11.33 26.73
C ASP A 332 -0.98 12.00 27.20
N LYS A 333 -2.13 11.34 27.00
CA LYS A 333 -3.43 11.84 27.49
C LYS A 333 -3.51 11.84 29.02
N VAL A 334 -2.76 10.95 29.67
CA VAL A 334 -2.75 10.79 31.13
C VAL A 334 -1.46 11.39 31.71
N CYS A 335 -0.33 11.10 31.08
CA CYS A 335 0.99 11.46 31.60
C CYS A 335 1.86 11.93 30.42
N LYS A 336 1.75 13.23 30.09
CA LYS A 336 2.43 13.79 28.91
C LYS A 336 3.96 13.65 29.03
N GLY A 337 4.54 12.92 28.04
CA GLY A 337 5.98 12.67 27.99
C GLY A 337 6.44 11.46 28.80
N ALA A 338 5.54 10.53 29.16
CA ALA A 338 5.89 9.29 29.83
C ALA A 338 5.53 8.08 28.96
N SER A 339 6.29 6.99 29.10
CA SER A 339 6.06 5.70 28.47
C SER A 339 5.92 5.76 26.94
N PHE A 340 5.04 4.96 26.34
CA PHE A 340 4.92 4.67 24.91
C PHE A 340 4.35 5.82 24.06
N GLY A 341 3.74 6.86 24.66
CA GLY A 341 2.98 7.84 23.88
C GLY A 341 1.82 7.19 23.12
N LYS A 342 1.70 7.47 21.83
CA LYS A 342 0.76 6.75 20.96
C LYS A 342 1.36 5.42 20.55
N TRP A 343 0.60 4.34 20.73
CA TRP A 343 1.06 2.97 20.50
C TRP A 343 0.01 2.09 19.84
N VAL A 344 0.48 1.04 19.18
CA VAL A 344 -0.32 -0.05 18.60
C VAL A 344 0.28 -1.37 19.04
N LEU A 345 -0.56 -2.32 19.49
CA LEU A 345 -0.18 -3.71 19.81
C LEU A 345 -0.88 -4.66 18.86
N VAL A 346 -0.10 -5.47 18.14
CA VAL A 346 -0.59 -6.47 17.20
C VAL A 346 -0.25 -7.87 17.70
N ARG A 347 -1.26 -8.73 17.80
CA ARG A 347 -1.10 -10.16 18.12
C ARG A 347 -1.03 -10.98 16.85
N HIS A 348 -0.02 -11.82 16.75
CA HIS A 348 0.19 -12.72 15.64
C HIS A 348 -0.19 -14.16 15.96
N SER A 349 -0.48 -14.96 14.92
CA SER A 349 -0.89 -16.36 15.08
C SER A 349 0.24 -17.30 15.53
N ASN A 350 1.48 -16.84 15.46
CA ASN A 350 2.68 -17.61 15.80
C ASN A 350 3.11 -17.52 17.27
N GLY A 351 2.29 -16.93 18.15
CA GLY A 351 2.62 -16.77 19.57
C GLY A 351 3.44 -15.52 19.91
N LEU A 352 3.72 -14.65 18.94
CA LEU A 352 4.33 -13.34 19.15
C LEU A 352 3.30 -12.22 19.15
N SER A 353 3.60 -11.15 19.89
CA SER A 353 2.91 -9.86 19.76
C SER A 353 3.93 -8.76 19.56
N THR A 354 3.61 -7.78 18.70
CA THR A 354 4.50 -6.65 18.39
C THR A 354 3.89 -5.34 18.80
N LEU A 355 4.66 -4.51 19.49
CA LEU A 355 4.30 -3.16 19.90
C LEU A 355 5.07 -2.15 19.06
N TYR A 356 4.36 -1.12 18.64
CA TYR A 356 4.87 0.04 17.89
C TYR A 356 4.53 1.29 18.68
N ALA A 357 5.53 2.02 19.16
CA ALA A 357 5.34 3.15 20.06
C ALA A 357 5.93 4.47 19.52
N HIS A 358 5.70 5.55 20.25
CA HIS A 358 6.07 6.92 19.93
C HIS A 358 5.48 7.45 18.62
N LEU A 359 4.29 6.94 18.23
CA LEU A 359 3.63 7.30 16.98
C LEU A 359 3.10 8.74 17.01
N SER A 360 3.06 9.42 15.86
CA SER A 360 2.35 10.69 15.66
C SER A 360 0.88 10.47 15.30
N LEU A 361 0.59 9.42 14.51
CA LEU A 361 -0.77 9.06 14.10
C LEU A 361 -0.93 7.54 14.13
N ILE A 362 -2.04 7.07 14.72
CA ILE A 362 -2.49 5.67 14.67
C ILE A 362 -3.48 5.54 13.52
N ARG A 363 -3.29 4.54 12.66
CA ARG A 363 -4.08 4.32 11.44
C ARG A 363 -5.08 3.16 11.53
N VAL A 364 -4.94 2.36 12.57
CA VAL A 364 -5.71 1.14 12.80
C VAL A 364 -6.51 1.24 14.08
N ALA A 365 -7.55 0.44 14.19
CA ALA A 365 -8.39 0.34 15.38
C ALA A 365 -8.26 -1.04 16.02
N GLU A 366 -8.58 -1.12 17.30
CA GLU A 366 -8.70 -2.39 18.02
C GLU A 366 -9.70 -3.34 17.32
N GLY A 367 -9.36 -4.61 17.25
CA GLY A 367 -10.11 -5.65 16.53
C GLY A 367 -9.81 -5.71 15.02
N GLN A 368 -9.12 -4.74 14.45
CA GLN A 368 -8.79 -4.75 13.03
C GLN A 368 -7.75 -5.83 12.71
N MET A 369 -8.00 -6.60 11.64
CA MET A 369 -7.02 -7.50 11.05
C MET A 369 -6.08 -6.70 10.15
N VAL A 370 -4.78 -6.94 10.29
CA VAL A 370 -3.73 -6.34 9.47
C VAL A 370 -2.89 -7.41 8.80
N LYS A 371 -2.40 -7.11 7.60
CA LYS A 371 -1.45 -7.94 6.88
C LYS A 371 -0.05 -7.39 7.02
N THR A 372 0.93 -8.24 6.86
CA THR A 372 2.35 -7.88 6.79
C THR A 372 2.55 -6.77 5.76
N GLY A 373 3.12 -5.64 6.20
CA GLY A 373 3.36 -4.48 5.35
C GLY A 373 2.23 -3.45 5.32
N ASP A 374 1.06 -3.73 5.91
CA ASP A 374 -0.01 -2.73 6.03
C ASP A 374 0.46 -1.56 6.92
N ILE A 375 0.10 -0.33 6.54
CA ILE A 375 0.41 0.87 7.34
C ILE A 375 -0.50 0.88 8.57
N ILE A 376 0.09 0.77 9.75
CA ILE A 376 -0.60 0.78 11.03
C ILE A 376 -0.53 2.13 11.77
N GLY A 377 0.37 3.00 11.33
CA GLY A 377 0.56 4.33 11.88
C GLY A 377 1.74 5.05 11.26
N TYR A 378 2.10 6.16 11.87
CA TYR A 378 3.22 6.98 11.44
C TYR A 378 4.10 7.32 12.65
N SER A 379 5.42 7.27 12.47
CA SER A 379 6.39 7.60 13.54
C SER A 379 6.24 9.03 14.01
N GLY A 380 6.62 9.28 15.25
CA GLY A 380 6.52 10.59 15.88
C GLY A 380 7.57 10.80 16.97
N ASN A 381 7.14 11.52 18.02
CA ASN A 381 7.95 11.84 19.18
C ASN A 381 7.05 11.96 20.43
N THR A 382 6.00 11.13 20.52
CA THR A 382 5.06 11.10 21.64
C THR A 382 5.59 10.24 22.78
N GLY A 383 5.06 10.42 24.00
CA GLY A 383 5.54 9.71 25.18
C GLY A 383 6.95 10.12 25.61
N TYR A 384 7.66 9.19 26.25
CA TYR A 384 9.06 9.40 26.61
C TYR A 384 9.98 9.11 25.45
N SER A 385 10.33 10.14 24.74
CA SER A 385 11.25 10.07 23.60
C SER A 385 12.25 11.21 23.67
N THR A 386 13.53 10.90 23.47
CA THR A 386 14.62 11.89 23.43
C THR A 386 14.82 12.50 22.04
N GLY A 387 14.13 11.99 21.05
CA GLY A 387 14.15 12.43 19.65
C GLY A 387 13.31 11.50 18.78
N PRO A 388 12.93 11.91 17.57
CA PRO A 388 12.07 11.12 16.69
C PRO A 388 12.63 9.74 16.40
N HIS A 389 11.87 8.70 16.73
CA HIS A 389 12.20 7.29 16.45
C HIS A 389 10.95 6.42 16.51
N LEU A 390 11.06 5.18 16.08
CA LEU A 390 10.11 4.11 16.33
C LEU A 390 10.70 3.19 17.39
N HIS A 391 10.03 3.08 18.54
CA HIS A 391 10.28 2.03 19.49
C HIS A 391 9.50 0.78 19.11
N PHE A 392 10.17 -0.36 18.98
CA PHE A 392 9.60 -1.63 18.54
C PHE A 392 9.90 -2.72 19.55
N THR A 393 8.85 -3.29 20.15
CA THR A 393 8.99 -4.41 21.11
C THR A 393 8.33 -5.68 20.58
N VAL A 394 8.94 -6.81 20.86
CA VAL A 394 8.40 -8.15 20.61
C VAL A 394 8.12 -8.82 21.95
N TYR A 395 6.90 -9.33 22.11
CA TYR A 395 6.47 -10.07 23.28
C TYR A 395 6.16 -11.52 22.95
N ALA A 396 6.39 -12.43 23.91
CA ALA A 396 5.63 -13.67 23.98
C ALA A 396 4.17 -13.31 24.30
N THR A 397 3.25 -13.64 23.40
CA THR A 397 1.83 -13.21 23.48
C THR A 397 1.17 -13.55 24.81
N GLN A 398 1.48 -14.69 25.40
CA GLN A 398 0.91 -15.13 26.69
C GLN A 398 1.31 -14.22 27.84
N GLY A 399 2.43 -13.51 27.74
CA GLY A 399 3.00 -12.72 28.84
C GLY A 399 2.68 -11.24 28.75
N VAL A 400 1.91 -10.76 27.76
CA VAL A 400 1.53 -9.35 27.62
C VAL A 400 0.01 -9.21 27.66
N GLN A 401 -0.48 -8.22 28.39
CA GLN A 401 -1.90 -7.87 28.50
C GLN A 401 -2.07 -6.35 28.46
N ILE A 402 -3.17 -5.89 27.89
CA ILE A 402 -3.57 -4.49 28.00
C ILE A 402 -4.36 -4.33 29.28
N MET A 403 -3.94 -3.42 30.15
CA MET A 403 -4.51 -3.25 31.47
C MET A 403 -4.73 -1.76 31.80
N ASP A 404 -5.79 -1.52 32.53
CA ASP A 404 -6.04 -0.23 33.17
C ASP A 404 -5.32 -0.15 34.51
N ARG A 405 -4.52 0.88 34.71
CA ARG A 405 -3.76 1.09 35.93
C ARG A 405 -3.83 2.52 36.41
N GLN A 406 -4.09 2.68 37.72
CA GLN A 406 -3.92 3.95 38.41
C GLN A 406 -2.43 4.23 38.61
N SER A 407 -1.94 5.35 38.08
CA SER A 407 -0.58 5.84 38.35
C SER A 407 -0.57 6.77 39.56
N ALA A 408 0.26 6.46 40.52
CA ALA A 408 0.54 7.37 41.64
C ALA A 408 1.39 8.56 41.18
N VAL A 409 2.26 8.37 40.21
CA VAL A 409 3.13 9.39 39.64
C VAL A 409 2.35 10.42 38.81
N CYS A 410 1.42 9.94 37.95
CA CYS A 410 0.68 10.77 37.01
C CYS A 410 -0.71 11.15 37.48
N GLY A 411 -1.21 10.55 38.53
CA GLY A 411 -2.52 10.86 39.11
C GLY A 411 -3.73 10.45 38.30
N GLY A 412 -3.55 9.64 37.24
CA GLY A 412 -4.63 9.17 36.33
C GLY A 412 -4.57 7.68 36.04
N ILE A 413 -5.61 7.18 35.37
CA ILE A 413 -5.67 5.80 34.90
C ILE A 413 -5.12 5.77 33.48
N TYR A 414 -4.08 4.99 33.24
CA TYR A 414 -3.56 4.72 31.91
C TYR A 414 -3.93 3.32 31.42
N HIS A 415 -4.25 3.22 30.15
CA HIS A 415 -4.55 2.00 29.42
C HIS A 415 -3.38 1.70 28.49
N MET A 416 -2.64 0.62 28.76
CA MET A 416 -1.43 0.31 28.00
C MET A 416 -1.04 -1.17 28.11
N PRO A 417 -0.19 -1.67 27.19
CA PRO A 417 0.40 -3.01 27.33
C PRO A 417 1.28 -3.07 28.56
N ILE A 418 1.06 -4.09 29.38
CA ILE A 418 1.86 -4.44 30.54
C ILE A 418 2.25 -5.90 30.43
N ALA A 419 3.51 -6.22 30.67
CA ALA A 419 4.05 -7.54 30.43
C ALA A 419 4.83 -8.09 31.62
N ASP A 420 4.79 -9.41 31.79
CA ASP A 420 5.79 -10.11 32.61
C ASP A 420 7.17 -9.87 32.02
N LEU A 421 8.14 -9.57 32.86
CA LEU A 421 9.51 -9.25 32.41
C LEU A 421 10.15 -10.35 31.54
N ARG A 422 9.71 -11.59 31.69
CA ARG A 422 10.15 -12.73 30.87
C ARG A 422 9.52 -12.80 29.49
N ALA A 423 8.46 -12.02 29.26
CA ALA A 423 7.75 -11.97 27.99
C ALA A 423 8.45 -11.07 26.95
N TYR A 424 9.36 -10.20 27.39
CA TYR A 424 10.12 -9.35 26.46
C TYR A 424 11.16 -10.17 25.71
N LEU A 425 11.04 -10.19 24.40
CA LEU A 425 11.93 -10.92 23.49
C LEU A 425 12.80 -9.96 22.70
N ASN A 426 14.03 -10.33 22.43
CA ASN A 426 14.92 -9.51 21.60
C ASN A 426 14.41 -9.44 20.16
N PRO A 427 13.92 -8.29 19.68
CA PRO A 427 13.34 -8.16 18.34
C PRO A 427 14.30 -8.55 17.22
N MET A 428 15.60 -8.32 17.39
CA MET A 428 16.63 -8.62 16.39
C MET A 428 16.80 -10.12 16.11
N LEU A 429 16.24 -10.98 16.95
CA LEU A 429 16.25 -12.43 16.74
C LEU A 429 15.09 -12.90 15.84
N TYR A 430 14.14 -12.04 15.51
CA TYR A 430 12.93 -12.37 14.75
C TYR A 430 12.80 -11.56 13.47
N LEU A 431 13.50 -10.44 13.35
CA LEU A 431 13.55 -9.53 12.19
C LEU A 431 14.47 -10.00 11.04
#